data_72fe42cd54af4188c72a82558835eb4f
#
_entry.id   72fe42cd54af4188c72a82558835eb4f
#
_cell.length_a   1.000
_cell.length_b   1.000
_cell.length_c   1.000
_cell.angle_alpha   90.00
_cell.angle_beta   90.00
_cell.angle_gamma   90.00
#
_symmetry.space_group_name_H-M   'P 1'
#
loop_
_entity.id
_entity.type
_entity.pdbx_description
1 polymer ?
#
loop_
_entity_poly.entity_id
_entity_poly.type
_entity_poly.pdbx_seq_one_letter_code
_entity_poly.pdbx_strand_id
1 'polypeptide(L)'
;MRIVRFTPGPDAGLGQDPLFGILEDDATISIISGDPIYSGIQKTAAKIELNKVRLLAPIIPRSKVVCVGKNYADHAAEMGGVVPEEPIIFLKPNTSVIGPNDTIVWPEMSERIDHEAELAIVIGRICKDVPVERVNDVIFGYTIANDVTARDLQKKDGQWTRAKGFDTFCPIGPWVDTDFIPGTQKITATIAGEVKQSASISDMIFDVPTIVNFVSRVMTLLPGDIILTGTPAGIGPMVAGEKATMAIEGLGELTNKVSAK
;
A
#
# COMPACT_ATOMS: atom_id res chain seq x y z
N MET A 1 -9.41 -3.45 13.61
CA MET A 1 -8.47 -4.58 13.94
C MET A 1 -7.27 -4.50 13.02
N ARG A 2 -6.06 -4.69 13.55
CA ARG A 2 -4.82 -4.70 12.77
C ARG A 2 -4.49 -6.11 12.32
N ILE A 3 -4.76 -6.43 11.07
CA ILE A 3 -4.48 -7.73 10.45
C ILE A 3 -3.05 -7.74 9.93
N VAL A 4 -2.24 -8.66 10.41
CA VAL A 4 -0.85 -8.87 9.99
C VAL A 4 -0.70 -10.20 9.26
N ARG A 5 0.24 -10.25 8.31
CA ARG A 5 0.77 -11.49 7.73
C ARG A 5 2.25 -11.58 8.07
N PHE A 6 2.72 -12.73 8.51
CA PHE A 6 4.07 -12.87 9.04
C PHE A 6 4.62 -14.27 8.87
N THR A 7 5.95 -14.37 8.90
CA THR A 7 6.66 -15.66 9.06
C THR A 7 7.15 -15.75 10.50
N PRO A 8 6.82 -16.85 11.23
CA PRO A 8 7.36 -17.08 12.58
C PRO A 8 8.87 -17.21 12.56
N GLY A 9 9.54 -16.77 13.63
CA GLY A 9 10.95 -17.05 13.83
C GLY A 9 11.22 -18.55 14.02
N PRO A 10 12.46 -19.02 13.81
CA PRO A 10 12.81 -20.45 13.80
C PRO A 10 12.48 -21.16 15.12
N ASP A 11 12.53 -20.44 16.23
CA ASP A 11 12.31 -21.00 17.58
C ASP A 11 10.83 -20.92 18.05
N ALA A 12 9.94 -20.48 17.19
CA ALA A 12 8.53 -20.25 17.56
C ALA A 12 7.68 -21.53 17.65
N GLY A 13 8.16 -22.66 17.10
CA GLY A 13 7.42 -23.93 17.10
C GLY A 13 6.17 -23.95 16.21
N LEU A 14 6.00 -22.95 15.33
CA LEU A 14 4.82 -22.74 14.47
C LEU A 14 5.06 -23.07 12.99
N GLY A 15 6.21 -23.66 12.67
CA GLY A 15 6.62 -23.84 11.28
C GLY A 15 7.19 -22.55 10.67
N GLN A 16 7.49 -22.59 9.36
CA GLN A 16 8.05 -21.46 8.62
C GLN A 16 7.09 -20.90 7.56
N ASP A 17 5.93 -21.50 7.39
CA ASP A 17 4.93 -21.01 6.44
C ASP A 17 4.33 -19.70 6.92
N PRO A 18 4.01 -18.78 5.99
CA PRO A 18 3.34 -17.53 6.34
C PRO A 18 2.00 -17.75 7.03
N LEU A 19 1.80 -17.06 8.15
CA LEU A 19 0.58 -17.06 8.93
C LEU A 19 -0.09 -15.69 8.92
N PHE A 20 -1.38 -15.67 9.24
CA PHE A 20 -2.12 -14.45 9.53
C PHE A 20 -2.44 -14.34 11.03
N GLY A 21 -2.58 -13.11 11.50
CA GLY A 21 -2.97 -12.84 12.88
C GLY A 21 -3.50 -11.44 13.09
N ILE A 22 -4.03 -11.20 14.27
CA ILE A 22 -4.46 -9.89 14.75
C ILE A 22 -3.38 -9.37 15.68
N LEU A 23 -2.80 -8.22 15.36
CA LEU A 23 -1.88 -7.51 16.25
C LEU A 23 -2.69 -6.80 17.34
N GLU A 24 -2.50 -7.24 18.57
CA GLU A 24 -3.12 -6.66 19.77
C GLU A 24 -2.28 -5.48 20.29
N ASP A 25 -2.82 -4.67 21.21
CA ASP A 25 -2.17 -3.46 21.70
C ASP A 25 -0.92 -3.74 22.56
N ASP A 26 -0.79 -4.96 23.12
CA ASP A 26 0.37 -5.40 23.91
C ASP A 26 1.52 -5.95 23.02
N ALA A 27 1.52 -5.69 21.74
CA ALA A 27 2.44 -6.22 20.74
C ALA A 27 2.45 -7.76 20.63
N THR A 28 1.34 -8.40 21.02
CA THR A 28 1.10 -9.83 20.81
C THR A 28 0.25 -10.02 19.55
N ILE A 29 0.56 -11.06 18.77
CA ILE A 29 -0.23 -11.46 17.61
C ILE A 29 -1.08 -12.67 17.99
N SER A 30 -2.40 -12.51 17.97
CA SER A 30 -3.36 -13.63 18.05
C SER A 30 -3.48 -14.28 16.68
N ILE A 31 -3.03 -15.54 16.54
CA ILE A 31 -3.02 -16.25 15.26
C ILE A 31 -4.43 -16.57 14.82
N ILE A 32 -4.74 -16.33 13.54
CA ILE A 32 -6.01 -16.66 12.92
C ILE A 32 -5.87 -17.83 11.93
N SER A 33 -6.95 -18.56 11.73
CA SER A 33 -6.99 -19.71 10.81
C SER A 33 -7.20 -19.22 9.39
N GLY A 34 -6.19 -19.44 8.52
CA GLY A 34 -6.28 -19.13 7.09
C GLY A 34 -6.24 -17.64 6.74
N ASP A 35 -6.53 -17.34 5.49
CA ASP A 35 -6.57 -15.98 4.95
C ASP A 35 -7.88 -15.29 5.38
N PRO A 36 -7.83 -14.16 6.12
CA PRO A 36 -9.01 -13.52 6.69
C PRO A 36 -10.01 -13.01 5.64
N ILE A 37 -9.57 -12.69 4.44
CA ILE A 37 -10.45 -12.24 3.36
C ILE A 37 -11.34 -13.37 2.85
N TYR A 38 -10.82 -14.60 2.83
CA TYR A 38 -11.53 -15.76 2.25
C TYR A 38 -12.17 -16.66 3.31
N SER A 39 -11.51 -16.82 4.46
CA SER A 39 -11.93 -17.74 5.51
C SER A 39 -12.69 -17.03 6.66
N GLY A 40 -12.73 -15.69 6.61
CA GLY A 40 -13.19 -14.89 7.75
C GLY A 40 -12.15 -14.89 8.89
N ILE A 41 -12.47 -14.17 9.97
CA ILE A 41 -11.58 -14.02 11.11
C ILE A 41 -11.92 -15.04 12.19
N GLN A 42 -11.12 -16.11 12.28
CA GLN A 42 -11.27 -17.15 13.29
C GLN A 42 -9.98 -17.24 14.12
N LYS A 43 -9.99 -16.71 15.35
CA LYS A 43 -8.85 -16.79 16.27
C LYS A 43 -8.60 -18.24 16.68
N THR A 44 -7.33 -18.65 16.67
CA THR A 44 -6.86 -19.90 17.29
C THR A 44 -6.49 -19.65 18.76
N ALA A 45 -6.08 -20.68 19.48
CA ALA A 45 -5.54 -20.53 20.83
C ALA A 45 -4.08 -20.03 20.85
N ALA A 46 -3.40 -20.04 19.69
CA ALA A 46 -1.98 -19.71 19.59
C ALA A 46 -1.76 -18.20 19.52
N LYS A 47 -0.71 -17.74 20.20
CA LYS A 47 -0.23 -16.37 20.20
C LYS A 47 1.27 -16.32 20.03
N ILE A 48 1.79 -15.22 19.48
CA ILE A 48 3.22 -14.98 19.31
C ILE A 48 3.53 -13.48 19.51
N GLU A 49 4.67 -13.16 20.09
CA GLU A 49 5.12 -11.77 20.23
C GLU A 49 5.58 -11.20 18.89
N LEU A 50 5.29 -9.93 18.62
CA LEU A 50 5.64 -9.25 17.36
C LEU A 50 7.16 -9.27 17.08
N ASN A 51 7.98 -9.19 18.12
CA ASN A 51 9.46 -9.23 18.00
C ASN A 51 10.03 -10.62 17.60
N LYS A 52 9.19 -11.67 17.63
CA LYS A 52 9.55 -13.04 17.25
C LYS A 52 9.12 -13.41 15.84
N VAL A 53 8.66 -12.45 15.06
CA VAL A 53 8.18 -12.70 13.70
C VAL A 53 8.80 -11.70 12.71
N ARG A 54 8.83 -12.09 11.44
CA ARG A 54 9.05 -11.17 10.33
C ARG A 54 7.71 -10.83 9.70
N LEU A 55 7.32 -9.57 9.73
CA LEU A 55 6.14 -9.10 9.00
C LEU A 55 6.37 -9.22 7.48
N LEU A 56 5.33 -9.59 6.78
CA LEU A 56 5.26 -9.68 5.33
C LEU A 56 4.24 -8.64 4.81
N ALA A 57 4.15 -8.48 3.50
CA ALA A 57 3.02 -7.78 2.91
C ALA A 57 1.71 -8.34 3.49
N PRO A 58 0.86 -7.53 4.13
CA PRO A 58 -0.29 -8.05 4.90
C PRO A 58 -1.35 -8.70 4.01
N ILE A 59 -1.35 -8.36 2.71
CA ILE A 59 -2.21 -8.94 1.69
C ILE A 59 -1.35 -9.27 0.46
N ILE A 60 -1.70 -10.35 -0.23
CA ILE A 60 -1.18 -10.70 -1.55
C ILE A 60 -2.31 -10.47 -2.56
N PRO A 61 -2.26 -9.41 -3.38
CA PRO A 61 -3.27 -9.20 -4.40
C PRO A 61 -3.24 -10.36 -5.40
N ARG A 62 -4.35 -11.07 -5.53
CA ARG A 62 -4.44 -12.23 -6.42
C ARG A 62 -4.65 -11.83 -7.88
N SER A 63 -5.17 -10.64 -8.11
CA SER A 63 -5.52 -10.18 -9.45
C SER A 63 -4.73 -8.92 -9.83
N LYS A 64 -4.85 -7.83 -9.07
CA LYS A 64 -4.25 -6.56 -9.49
C LYS A 64 -4.06 -5.58 -8.34
N VAL A 65 -3.15 -4.63 -8.57
CA VAL A 65 -3.04 -3.37 -7.85
C VAL A 65 -3.44 -2.25 -8.80
N VAL A 66 -4.53 -1.57 -8.51
CA VAL A 66 -4.99 -0.39 -9.25
C VAL A 66 -4.43 0.84 -8.56
N CYS A 67 -3.94 1.81 -9.32
CA CYS A 67 -3.37 3.04 -8.78
C CYS A 67 -4.06 4.25 -9.38
N VAL A 68 -4.19 5.32 -8.60
CA VAL A 68 -4.77 6.60 -9.03
C VAL A 68 -3.65 7.64 -9.15
N GLY A 69 -3.47 8.20 -10.33
CA GLY A 69 -2.49 9.26 -10.58
C GLY A 69 -3.07 10.66 -10.35
N LYS A 70 -2.22 11.58 -9.85
CA LYS A 70 -2.52 13.02 -9.69
C LYS A 70 -3.76 13.33 -8.82
N ASN A 71 -3.92 12.62 -7.73
CA ASN A 71 -5.09 12.77 -6.84
C ASN A 71 -4.92 13.81 -5.73
N TYR A 72 -3.85 14.61 -5.76
CA TYR A 72 -3.65 15.78 -4.90
C TYR A 72 -3.33 16.99 -5.78
N ALA A 73 -3.99 18.12 -5.52
CA ALA A 73 -3.87 19.30 -6.37
C ALA A 73 -2.41 19.81 -6.47
N ASP A 74 -1.72 19.88 -5.33
CA ASP A 74 -0.32 20.32 -5.27
C ASP A 74 0.61 19.35 -6.02
N HIS A 75 0.36 18.05 -5.95
CA HIS A 75 1.11 17.05 -6.73
C HIS A 75 0.82 17.17 -8.24
N ALA A 76 -0.43 17.40 -8.63
CA ALA A 76 -0.76 17.64 -10.04
C ALA A 76 -0.01 18.87 -10.59
N ALA A 77 0.10 19.94 -9.81
CA ALA A 77 0.86 21.16 -10.14
C ALA A 77 2.37 20.87 -10.19
N GLU A 78 2.94 20.13 -9.22
CA GLU A 78 4.35 19.70 -9.19
C GLU A 78 4.75 18.93 -10.46
N MET A 79 3.84 18.10 -10.97
CA MET A 79 4.01 17.35 -12.22
C MET A 79 3.76 18.19 -13.49
N GLY A 80 3.54 19.50 -13.36
CA GLY A 80 3.31 20.41 -14.47
C GLY A 80 2.01 20.17 -15.23
N GLY A 81 1.00 19.57 -14.56
CA GLY A 81 -0.29 19.25 -15.15
C GLY A 81 -1.46 20.02 -14.53
N VAL A 82 -2.61 19.85 -15.15
CA VAL A 82 -3.90 20.35 -14.65
C VAL A 82 -4.51 19.27 -13.75
N VAL A 83 -5.31 19.69 -12.76
CA VAL A 83 -6.14 18.78 -11.96
C VAL A 83 -7.06 17.99 -12.89
N PRO A 84 -7.06 16.66 -12.86
CA PRO A 84 -7.91 15.85 -13.75
C PRO A 84 -9.38 15.98 -13.37
N GLU A 85 -10.27 15.94 -14.38
CA GLU A 85 -11.74 15.98 -14.17
C GLU A 85 -12.29 14.65 -13.63
N GLU A 86 -11.58 13.53 -13.87
CA GLU A 86 -11.90 12.18 -13.40
C GLU A 86 -10.62 11.42 -13.00
N PRO A 87 -10.72 10.35 -12.18
CA PRO A 87 -9.54 9.59 -11.75
C PRO A 87 -8.75 9.02 -12.92
N ILE A 88 -7.45 9.30 -12.97
CA ILE A 88 -6.51 8.67 -13.90
C ILE A 88 -6.05 7.36 -13.25
N ILE A 89 -6.36 6.22 -13.86
CA ILE A 89 -5.98 4.91 -13.31
C ILE A 89 -4.93 4.20 -14.14
N PHE A 90 -4.06 3.47 -13.46
CA PHE A 90 -3.08 2.55 -14.03
C PHE A 90 -2.93 1.32 -13.15
N LEU A 91 -2.18 0.32 -13.60
CA LEU A 91 -1.99 -0.94 -12.89
C LEU A 91 -0.52 -1.15 -12.54
N LYS A 92 -0.28 -1.73 -11.35
CA LYS A 92 0.97 -2.41 -11.02
C LYS A 92 0.73 -3.91 -10.97
N PRO A 93 1.68 -4.74 -11.46
CA PRO A 93 1.57 -6.19 -11.34
C PRO A 93 1.62 -6.61 -9.86
N ASN A 94 0.94 -7.68 -9.51
CA ASN A 94 0.95 -8.22 -8.14
C ASN A 94 2.35 -8.68 -7.71
N THR A 95 3.24 -9.02 -8.64
CA THR A 95 4.64 -9.38 -8.37
C THR A 95 5.48 -8.19 -7.91
N SER A 96 5.03 -6.96 -8.09
CA SER A 96 5.70 -5.76 -7.56
C SER A 96 5.56 -5.60 -6.04
N VAL A 97 4.64 -6.34 -5.41
CA VAL A 97 4.31 -6.18 -3.98
C VAL A 97 5.38 -6.78 -3.09
N ILE A 98 5.83 -5.98 -2.11
CA ILE A 98 6.70 -6.38 -1.01
C ILE A 98 6.16 -5.89 0.34
N GLY A 99 6.64 -6.47 1.43
CA GLY A 99 6.24 -6.13 2.79
C GLY A 99 7.17 -5.16 3.52
N PRO A 100 6.88 -4.91 4.81
CA PRO A 100 7.74 -4.11 5.66
C PRO A 100 9.15 -4.69 5.77
N ASN A 101 10.15 -3.81 5.79
CA ASN A 101 11.59 -4.13 5.85
C ASN A 101 12.15 -4.92 4.65
N ASP A 102 11.33 -5.26 3.66
CA ASP A 102 11.85 -5.78 2.40
C ASP A 102 12.62 -4.71 1.63
N THR A 103 13.51 -5.13 0.73
CA THR A 103 14.35 -4.20 -0.02
C THR A 103 13.69 -3.79 -1.32
N ILE A 104 13.57 -2.48 -1.56
CA ILE A 104 13.25 -1.91 -2.86
C ILE A 104 14.49 -2.07 -3.73
N VAL A 105 14.40 -2.84 -4.80
CA VAL A 105 15.53 -3.10 -5.70
C VAL A 105 15.61 -2.02 -6.78
N TRP A 106 16.74 -1.31 -6.85
CA TRP A 106 16.99 -0.33 -7.90
C TRP A 106 17.26 -1.04 -9.23
N PRO A 107 16.41 -0.91 -10.25
CA PRO A 107 16.61 -1.60 -11.51
C PRO A 107 17.75 -0.95 -12.32
N GLU A 108 18.57 -1.76 -12.97
CA GLU A 108 19.66 -1.29 -13.85
C GLU A 108 19.16 -0.38 -14.98
N MET A 109 17.92 -0.56 -15.41
CA MET A 109 17.28 0.19 -16.49
C MET A 109 16.92 1.64 -16.13
N SER A 110 16.97 2.03 -14.84
CA SER A 110 16.56 3.37 -14.38
C SER A 110 17.68 4.11 -13.69
N GLU A 111 17.78 5.38 -13.98
CA GLU A 111 18.73 6.28 -13.31
C GLU A 111 18.11 7.00 -12.11
N ARG A 112 16.77 6.92 -11.95
CA ARG A 112 16.07 7.61 -10.88
C ARG A 112 14.80 6.87 -10.46
N ILE A 113 14.75 6.47 -9.19
CA ILE A 113 13.54 5.94 -8.54
C ILE A 113 13.03 6.92 -7.48
N ASP A 114 11.77 7.28 -7.57
CA ASP A 114 11.10 8.20 -6.65
C ASP A 114 10.17 7.45 -5.69
N HIS A 115 9.98 8.04 -4.50
CA HIS A 115 8.97 7.61 -3.53
C HIS A 115 7.64 8.31 -3.76
N GLU A 116 6.54 7.65 -3.40
CA GLU A 116 5.18 8.18 -3.41
C GLU A 116 4.38 7.53 -2.27
N ALA A 117 4.22 8.24 -1.13
CA ALA A 117 3.43 7.77 0.00
C ALA A 117 1.94 7.81 -0.33
N GLU A 118 1.22 6.71 -0.12
CA GLU A 118 -0.18 6.57 -0.46
C GLU A 118 -0.99 5.82 0.60
N LEU A 119 -2.26 6.20 0.76
CA LEU A 119 -3.26 5.34 1.38
C LEU A 119 -3.58 4.21 0.40
N ALA A 120 -3.67 2.98 0.90
CA ALA A 120 -4.07 1.82 0.11
C ALA A 120 -5.37 1.22 0.64
N ILE A 121 -6.34 1.03 -0.25
CA ILE A 121 -7.63 0.39 0.02
C ILE A 121 -7.50 -1.09 -0.31
N VAL A 122 -7.93 -1.97 0.61
CA VAL A 122 -7.98 -3.42 0.38
C VAL A 122 -9.43 -3.82 0.13
N ILE A 123 -9.71 -4.45 -1.00
CA ILE A 123 -11.04 -4.94 -1.37
C ILE A 123 -11.34 -6.26 -0.65
N GLY A 124 -12.51 -6.35 -0.03
CA GLY A 124 -12.93 -7.52 0.74
C GLY A 124 -13.91 -8.44 0.03
N ARG A 125 -14.56 -7.97 -1.03
CA ARG A 125 -15.61 -8.74 -1.74
C ARG A 125 -15.52 -8.52 -3.24
N ILE A 126 -15.92 -9.54 -4.01
CA ILE A 126 -16.11 -9.36 -5.46
C ILE A 126 -17.16 -8.28 -5.70
N CYS A 127 -16.84 -7.30 -6.51
CA CYS A 127 -17.75 -6.19 -6.81
C CYS A 127 -17.53 -5.58 -8.18
N LYS A 128 -18.61 -5.01 -8.71
CA LYS A 128 -18.69 -4.31 -9.99
C LYS A 128 -19.77 -3.23 -9.87
N ASP A 129 -19.57 -2.08 -10.50
CA ASP A 129 -20.52 -0.95 -10.53
C ASP A 129 -21.04 -0.55 -9.13
N VAL A 130 -20.12 -0.40 -8.17
CA VAL A 130 -20.45 -0.15 -6.75
C VAL A 130 -20.96 1.28 -6.59
N PRO A 131 -22.20 1.51 -6.11
CA PRO A 131 -22.68 2.84 -5.79
C PRO A 131 -21.85 3.49 -4.66
N VAL A 132 -21.68 4.82 -4.70
CA VAL A 132 -20.86 5.58 -3.74
C VAL A 132 -21.27 5.30 -2.29
N GLU A 133 -22.57 5.25 -2.02
CA GLU A 133 -23.15 4.99 -0.70
C GLU A 133 -22.94 3.55 -0.17
N ARG A 134 -22.50 2.63 -1.04
CA ARG A 134 -22.25 1.22 -0.71
C ARG A 134 -20.78 0.82 -0.75
N VAL A 135 -19.87 1.77 -0.93
CA VAL A 135 -18.44 1.49 -1.05
C VAL A 135 -17.88 0.78 0.19
N ASN A 136 -18.35 1.17 1.38
CA ASN A 136 -17.91 0.54 2.63
C ASN A 136 -18.30 -0.94 2.74
N ASP A 137 -19.31 -1.41 1.99
CA ASP A 137 -19.72 -2.82 1.99
C ASP A 137 -18.69 -3.74 1.32
N VAL A 138 -17.79 -3.18 0.51
CA VAL A 138 -16.83 -3.94 -0.30
C VAL A 138 -15.38 -3.77 0.13
N ILE A 139 -15.10 -2.82 1.04
CA ILE A 139 -13.76 -2.59 1.59
C ILE A 139 -13.50 -3.56 2.74
N PHE A 140 -12.35 -4.20 2.76
CA PHE A 140 -11.85 -5.01 3.87
C PHE A 140 -11.15 -4.16 4.93
N GLY A 141 -10.39 -3.16 4.50
CA GLY A 141 -9.65 -2.26 5.37
C GLY A 141 -8.63 -1.44 4.58
N TYR A 142 -7.72 -0.81 5.30
CA TYR A 142 -6.75 0.13 4.77
C TYR A 142 -5.33 -0.20 5.22
N THR A 143 -4.37 0.16 4.40
CA THR A 143 -2.95 0.04 4.71
C THR A 143 -2.16 1.18 4.09
N ILE A 144 -0.85 1.24 4.34
CA ILE A 144 0.06 2.20 3.74
C ILE A 144 0.71 1.57 2.51
N ALA A 145 0.96 2.37 1.47
CA ALA A 145 1.74 1.95 0.32
C ALA A 145 2.82 2.98 -0.06
N ASN A 146 3.80 2.51 -0.82
CA ASN A 146 4.75 3.34 -1.55
C ASN A 146 4.64 2.99 -3.04
N ASP A 147 4.10 3.90 -3.86
CA ASP A 147 4.02 3.72 -5.31
C ASP A 147 5.35 4.07 -5.98
N VAL A 148 6.37 3.23 -5.76
CA VAL A 148 7.73 3.43 -6.29
C VAL A 148 7.69 3.61 -7.80
N THR A 149 8.42 4.64 -8.28
CA THR A 149 8.37 5.07 -9.66
C THR A 149 9.77 5.28 -10.26
N ALA A 150 10.08 4.59 -11.35
CA ALA A 150 11.23 4.90 -12.20
C ALA A 150 10.92 6.16 -13.03
N ARG A 151 11.27 7.32 -12.52
CA ARG A 151 10.77 8.62 -13.01
C ARG A 151 11.28 8.99 -14.39
N ASP A 152 12.48 8.60 -14.72
CA ASP A 152 13.07 8.75 -16.06
C ASP A 152 12.33 7.92 -17.10
N LEU A 153 11.96 6.66 -16.75
CA LEU A 153 11.20 5.77 -17.62
C LEU A 153 9.75 6.22 -17.78
N GLN A 154 9.13 6.75 -16.71
CA GLN A 154 7.78 7.31 -16.77
C GLN A 154 7.68 8.43 -17.82
N LYS A 155 8.69 9.32 -17.88
CA LYS A 155 8.76 10.40 -18.87
C LYS A 155 9.03 9.86 -20.28
N LYS A 156 9.93 8.87 -20.38
CA LYS A 156 10.37 8.30 -21.65
C LYS A 156 9.27 7.52 -22.37
N ASP A 157 8.52 6.69 -21.64
CA ASP A 157 7.59 5.73 -22.25
C ASP A 157 6.21 6.32 -22.53
N GLY A 158 5.79 7.34 -21.78
CA GLY A 158 4.42 7.87 -21.84
C GLY A 158 3.36 6.93 -21.24
N GLN A 159 3.54 5.60 -21.34
CA GLN A 159 2.75 4.57 -20.65
C GLN A 159 3.50 4.13 -19.39
N TRP A 160 2.81 4.06 -18.25
CA TRP A 160 3.47 3.94 -16.95
C TRP A 160 3.81 2.50 -16.51
N THR A 161 3.37 1.49 -17.28
CA THR A 161 3.53 0.08 -16.91
C THR A 161 4.96 -0.28 -16.49
N ARG A 162 5.97 0.06 -17.31
CA ARG A 162 7.36 -0.25 -16.98
C ARG A 162 7.86 0.58 -15.80
N ALA A 163 7.57 1.87 -15.79
CA ALA A 163 8.04 2.77 -14.74
C ALA A 163 7.50 2.43 -13.34
N LYS A 164 6.32 1.84 -13.26
CA LYS A 164 5.59 1.51 -12.04
C LYS A 164 5.58 0.01 -11.71
N GLY A 165 5.95 -0.86 -12.65
CA GLY A 165 5.71 -2.30 -12.59
C GLY A 165 6.93 -3.17 -12.31
N PHE A 166 8.09 -2.63 -11.98
CA PHE A 166 9.23 -3.46 -11.57
C PHE A 166 8.90 -4.25 -10.30
N ASP A 167 9.48 -5.43 -10.17
CA ASP A 167 9.46 -6.17 -8.91
C ASP A 167 9.92 -5.25 -7.77
N THR A 168 9.31 -5.39 -6.60
CA THR A 168 9.56 -4.57 -5.40
C THR A 168 9.06 -3.13 -5.42
N PHE A 169 8.40 -2.68 -6.50
CA PHE A 169 7.94 -1.29 -6.64
C PHE A 169 6.58 -0.98 -6.00
N CYS A 170 6.03 -1.93 -5.22
CA CYS A 170 4.79 -1.74 -4.45
C CYS A 170 4.94 -2.23 -2.99
N PRO A 171 5.78 -1.58 -2.17
CA PRO A 171 5.76 -1.82 -0.74
C PRO A 171 4.38 -1.54 -0.15
N ILE A 172 3.84 -2.45 0.67
CA ILE A 172 2.59 -2.29 1.42
C ILE A 172 2.72 -2.80 2.85
N GLY A 173 1.99 -2.18 3.78
CA GLY A 173 1.98 -2.56 5.20
C GLY A 173 1.89 -1.38 6.16
N PRO A 174 2.21 -1.59 7.44
CA PRO A 174 2.70 -2.83 8.06
C PRO A 174 1.60 -3.84 8.35
N TRP A 175 0.34 -3.44 8.38
CA TRP A 175 -0.87 -4.25 8.58
C TRP A 175 -2.02 -3.70 7.74
N VAL A 176 -3.12 -4.43 7.65
CA VAL A 176 -4.40 -3.88 7.23
C VAL A 176 -5.23 -3.57 8.46
N ASP A 177 -5.68 -2.33 8.61
CA ASP A 177 -6.62 -1.96 9.65
C ASP A 177 -8.05 -1.95 9.10
N THR A 178 -8.91 -2.82 9.69
CA THR A 178 -10.31 -2.96 9.27
C THR A 178 -11.22 -1.90 9.87
N ASP A 179 -10.78 -1.20 10.91
CA ASP A 179 -11.56 -0.19 11.63
C ASP A 179 -11.11 1.25 11.30
N PHE A 180 -10.07 1.39 10.46
CA PHE A 180 -9.60 2.71 10.04
C PHE A 180 -10.65 3.42 9.21
N ILE A 181 -10.90 4.68 9.53
CA ILE A 181 -11.81 5.56 8.79
C ILE A 181 -10.98 6.70 8.22
N PRO A 182 -10.80 6.78 6.89
CA PRO A 182 -10.09 7.87 6.25
C PRO A 182 -10.75 9.23 6.55
N GLY A 183 -9.94 10.22 6.90
CA GLY A 183 -10.37 11.57 7.25
C GLY A 183 -9.21 12.55 7.16
N THR A 184 -8.95 13.31 8.21
CA THR A 184 -7.92 14.35 8.26
C THR A 184 -6.54 13.85 8.71
N GLN A 185 -6.33 12.54 8.78
CA GLN A 185 -5.05 11.96 9.20
C GLN A 185 -3.92 12.42 8.29
N LYS A 186 -2.77 12.67 8.91
CA LYS A 186 -1.58 13.07 8.21
C LYS A 186 -0.93 11.88 7.51
N ILE A 187 -0.54 12.09 6.24
CA ILE A 187 0.31 11.19 5.45
C ILE A 187 1.68 11.82 5.26
N THR A 188 2.75 11.07 5.47
CA THR A 188 4.13 11.55 5.33
C THR A 188 5.02 10.54 4.62
N ALA A 189 6.06 11.06 3.93
CA ALA A 189 7.21 10.29 3.49
C ALA A 189 8.49 10.86 4.09
N THR A 190 9.29 9.99 4.71
CA THR A 190 10.61 10.32 5.25
C THR A 190 11.67 9.52 4.49
N ILE A 191 12.61 10.22 3.84
CA ILE A 191 13.69 9.64 3.04
C ILE A 191 15.02 10.00 3.67
N ALA A 192 15.85 9.01 3.98
CA ALA A 192 17.15 9.21 4.62
C ALA A 192 17.07 10.11 5.88
N GLY A 193 16.00 9.99 6.65
CA GLY A 193 15.75 10.77 7.89
C GLY A 193 15.13 12.15 7.68
N GLU A 194 14.87 12.58 6.44
CA GLU A 194 14.23 13.87 6.15
C GLU A 194 12.79 13.69 5.67
N VAL A 195 11.86 14.46 6.23
CA VAL A 195 10.45 14.50 5.77
C VAL A 195 10.38 15.20 4.42
N LYS A 196 9.95 14.48 3.39
CA LYS A 196 9.80 14.98 2.01
C LYS A 196 8.35 15.22 1.62
N GLN A 197 7.42 14.38 2.07
CA GLN A 197 5.98 14.57 1.85
C GLN A 197 5.27 14.75 3.19
N SER A 198 4.28 15.64 3.23
CA SER A 198 3.45 15.90 4.41
C SER A 198 2.16 16.58 3.97
N ALA A 199 1.03 15.86 4.05
CA ALA A 199 -0.30 16.34 3.69
C ALA A 199 -1.38 15.67 4.53
N SER A 200 -2.63 16.05 4.35
CA SER A 200 -3.79 15.35 4.90
C SER A 200 -4.39 14.37 3.87
N ILE A 201 -4.94 13.25 4.34
CA ILE A 201 -5.73 12.35 3.48
C ILE A 201 -6.95 13.10 2.90
N SER A 202 -7.52 14.05 3.65
CA SER A 202 -8.64 14.87 3.17
C SER A 202 -8.32 15.82 2.00
N ASP A 203 -7.02 16.00 1.67
CA ASP A 203 -6.59 16.84 0.55
C ASP A 203 -6.69 16.11 -0.81
N MET A 204 -7.11 14.84 -0.81
CA MET A 204 -7.39 14.10 -2.05
C MET A 204 -8.49 14.79 -2.86
N ILE A 205 -8.28 14.92 -4.17
CA ILE A 205 -9.26 15.46 -5.13
C ILE A 205 -10.46 14.52 -5.23
N PHE A 206 -10.19 13.23 -5.40
CA PHE A 206 -11.18 12.16 -5.42
C PHE A 206 -11.05 11.37 -4.13
N ASP A 207 -12.10 11.37 -3.32
CA ASP A 207 -12.17 10.62 -2.06
C ASP A 207 -12.28 9.09 -2.29
N VAL A 208 -12.15 8.32 -1.22
CA VAL A 208 -12.23 6.85 -1.27
C VAL A 208 -13.52 6.36 -1.93
N PRO A 209 -14.72 6.86 -1.58
CA PRO A 209 -15.97 6.44 -2.23
C PRO A 209 -15.97 6.71 -3.74
N THR A 210 -15.52 7.87 -4.17
CA THR A 210 -15.42 8.24 -5.59
C THR A 210 -14.46 7.33 -6.34
N ILE A 211 -13.28 7.04 -5.78
CA ILE A 211 -12.27 6.16 -6.38
C ILE A 211 -12.83 4.74 -6.56
N VAL A 212 -13.39 4.13 -5.51
CA VAL A 212 -13.90 2.76 -5.58
C VAL A 212 -15.09 2.65 -6.55
N ASN A 213 -16.00 3.63 -6.54
CA ASN A 213 -17.09 3.70 -7.52
C ASN A 213 -16.52 3.73 -8.94
N PHE A 214 -15.60 4.66 -9.22
CA PHE A 214 -15.00 4.82 -10.55
C PHE A 214 -14.30 3.55 -11.02
N VAL A 215 -13.38 3.01 -10.21
CA VAL A 215 -12.60 1.81 -10.55
C VAL A 215 -13.52 0.60 -10.77
N SER A 216 -14.53 0.41 -9.91
CA SER A 216 -15.48 -0.69 -10.03
C SER A 216 -16.35 -0.61 -11.29
N ARG A 217 -16.55 0.59 -11.85
CA ARG A 217 -17.23 0.77 -13.15
C ARG A 217 -16.34 0.43 -14.34
N VAL A 218 -15.03 0.60 -14.20
CA VAL A 218 -14.08 0.24 -15.24
C VAL A 218 -13.85 -1.27 -15.28
N MET A 219 -13.58 -1.89 -14.11
CA MET A 219 -13.23 -3.31 -14.01
C MET A 219 -13.80 -3.97 -12.75
N THR A 220 -14.09 -5.26 -12.82
CA THR A 220 -14.47 -6.04 -11.64
C THR A 220 -13.31 -6.07 -10.64
N LEU A 221 -13.60 -5.79 -9.38
CA LEU A 221 -12.67 -5.93 -8.27
C LEU A 221 -12.88 -7.27 -7.56
N LEU A 222 -11.80 -7.91 -7.19
CA LEU A 222 -11.79 -9.19 -6.48
C LEU A 222 -11.32 -9.01 -5.04
N PRO A 223 -11.71 -9.92 -4.12
CA PRO A 223 -11.18 -9.91 -2.76
C PRO A 223 -9.66 -9.96 -2.75
N GLY A 224 -9.02 -9.07 -1.99
CA GLY A 224 -7.57 -8.89 -1.94
C GLY A 224 -6.98 -7.99 -3.03
N ASP A 225 -7.76 -7.50 -4.00
CA ASP A 225 -7.29 -6.42 -4.87
C ASP A 225 -7.01 -5.17 -4.04
N ILE A 226 -6.04 -4.39 -4.48
CA ILE A 226 -5.60 -3.18 -3.79
C ILE A 226 -5.82 -1.98 -4.70
N ILE A 227 -6.26 -0.86 -4.11
CA ILE A 227 -6.33 0.43 -4.80
C ILE A 227 -5.44 1.41 -4.06
N LEU A 228 -4.40 1.92 -4.72
CA LEU A 228 -3.56 3.04 -4.27
C LEU A 228 -4.25 4.35 -4.64
N THR A 229 -4.35 5.27 -3.68
CA THR A 229 -5.25 6.43 -3.81
C THR A 229 -4.60 7.69 -4.37
N GLY A 230 -3.32 7.62 -4.72
CA GLY A 230 -2.53 8.78 -5.13
C GLY A 230 -1.71 9.38 -3.98
N THR A 231 -0.68 10.12 -4.36
CA THR A 231 0.34 10.68 -3.47
C THR A 231 0.26 12.21 -3.42
N PRO A 232 0.57 12.86 -2.27
CA PRO A 232 0.71 14.30 -2.18
C PRO A 232 2.01 14.81 -2.83
N ALA A 233 2.15 16.13 -2.92
CA ALA A 233 3.38 16.81 -3.38
C ALA A 233 4.59 16.48 -2.47
N GLY A 234 5.79 16.72 -3.00
CA GLY A 234 7.06 16.43 -2.34
C GLY A 234 7.64 15.07 -2.75
N ILE A 235 7.20 14.51 -3.87
CA ILE A 235 7.84 13.34 -4.47
C ILE A 235 9.29 13.63 -4.82
N GLY A 236 10.14 12.61 -4.80
CA GLY A 236 11.55 12.81 -5.11
C GLY A 236 12.37 11.53 -5.06
N PRO A 237 13.65 11.63 -5.40
CA PRO A 237 14.52 10.47 -5.48
C PRO A 237 14.71 9.83 -4.10
N MET A 238 14.63 8.52 -4.07
CA MET A 238 15.13 7.74 -2.95
C MET A 238 16.66 7.62 -3.02
N VAL A 239 17.30 7.43 -1.87
CA VAL A 239 18.75 7.33 -1.75
C VAL A 239 19.15 5.86 -1.61
N ALA A 240 20.06 5.41 -2.49
CA ALA A 240 20.58 4.05 -2.46
C ALA A 240 21.28 3.73 -1.11
N GLY A 241 20.94 2.58 -0.53
CA GLY A 241 21.44 2.16 0.78
C GLY A 241 20.67 2.71 1.98
N GLU A 242 19.83 3.73 1.79
CA GLU A 242 19.07 4.39 2.85
C GLU A 242 17.65 3.83 3.02
N LYS A 243 16.96 4.29 4.05
CA LYS A 243 15.58 3.92 4.34
C LYS A 243 14.60 4.94 3.76
N ALA A 244 13.50 4.43 3.24
CA ALA A 244 12.29 5.17 2.90
C ALA A 244 11.16 4.72 3.84
N THR A 245 10.56 5.66 4.57
CA THR A 245 9.47 5.41 5.52
C THR A 245 8.24 6.20 5.11
N MET A 246 7.16 5.49 4.84
CA MET A 246 5.83 6.05 4.61
C MET A 246 5.02 5.88 5.89
N ALA A 247 4.34 6.93 6.34
CA ALA A 247 3.54 6.87 7.57
C ALA A 247 2.17 7.54 7.36
N ILE A 248 1.16 6.95 7.99
CA ILE A 248 -0.19 7.53 8.08
C ILE A 248 -0.62 7.45 9.55
N GLU A 249 -1.07 8.57 10.10
CA GLU A 249 -1.60 8.63 11.47
C GLU A 249 -2.71 7.59 11.65
N GLY A 250 -2.59 6.76 12.69
CA GLY A 250 -3.53 5.66 12.98
C GLY A 250 -3.23 4.34 12.23
N LEU A 251 -2.52 4.37 11.09
CA LEU A 251 -2.11 3.15 10.37
C LEU A 251 -0.67 2.71 10.66
N GLY A 252 0.16 3.57 11.27
CA GLY A 252 1.55 3.25 11.59
C GLY A 252 2.55 3.66 10.52
N GLU A 253 3.62 2.85 10.36
CA GLU A 253 4.76 3.15 9.48
C GLU A 253 5.15 1.95 8.63
N LEU A 254 5.41 2.20 7.35
CA LEU A 254 5.95 1.25 6.39
C LEU A 254 7.37 1.68 6.02
N THR A 255 8.37 0.94 6.49
CA THR A 255 9.77 1.23 6.21
C THR A 255 10.38 0.17 5.31
N ASN A 256 11.08 0.61 4.26
CA ASN A 256 11.82 -0.25 3.35
C ASN A 256 13.22 0.31 3.12
N LYS A 257 14.19 -0.57 2.92
CA LYS A 257 15.56 -0.19 2.52
C LYS A 257 15.64 -0.15 0.99
N VAL A 258 16.34 0.83 0.44
CA VAL A 258 16.64 0.89 -0.99
C VAL A 258 17.96 0.16 -1.25
N SER A 259 18.03 -0.71 -2.27
CA SER A 259 19.28 -1.39 -2.61
C SER A 259 20.36 -0.39 -3.06
N ALA A 260 21.62 -0.80 -2.96
CA ALA A 260 22.67 -0.14 -3.76
C ALA A 260 22.34 -0.30 -5.26
N LYS A 261 22.71 0.70 -6.05
CA LYS A 261 22.60 0.68 -7.51
C LYS A 261 23.69 -0.21 -8.12
#